data_1207753a464e6af49d969dfab5ce7852
#
_entry.id   1207753a464e6af49d969dfab5ce7852
#
_cell.length_a   1.000
_cell.length_b   1.000
_cell.length_c   1.000
_cell.angle_alpha   90.00
_cell.angle_beta   90.00
_cell.angle_gamma   90.00
#
_symmetry.space_group_name_H-M   'P 1'
#
loop_
_entity.id
_entity.type
_entity.pdbx_description
1 polymer ?
#
loop_
_entity_poly.entity_id
_entity_poly.type
_entity_poly.pdbx_seq_one_letter_code
_entity_poly.pdbx_strand_id
1 'polypeptide(L)'
;MGRRYDAALLDQLRNGVRKVEKDGVPILVKPIPEGGADGDVDPRLAKSMRLMPLLSRFMPKPKANATVAEQIAMPRKMFGEYKGDYVVTEGVDTRHVTVESADGYQVPVRIYKRSNAGQGLPMLVYYHGGGFFGGGPYIVEQMCKVLVRELDCVVLNVDYRLCPEHHYPQPLDDCWAVTRWAFGHAEELGAAKKKLAVSGDSAGATWRRRLPSGIGRREPAWWGCRP
;
A
#
# COMPACT_ATOMS: atom_id res chain seq x y z
N MET A 1 -12.85 -18.84 1.60
CA MET A 1 -11.89 -19.39 2.59
C MET A 1 -10.50 -18.93 2.21
N GLY A 2 -9.85 -18.11 3.04
CA GLY A 2 -8.51 -17.62 2.76
C GLY A 2 -7.50 -18.76 2.68
N ARG A 3 -6.51 -18.68 1.78
CA ARG A 3 -5.39 -19.61 1.73
C ARG A 3 -4.73 -19.66 3.10
N ARG A 4 -4.97 -20.70 3.85
CA ARG A 4 -4.21 -20.99 5.06
C ARG A 4 -2.93 -21.68 4.62
N TYR A 5 -1.79 -21.12 4.98
CA TYR A 5 -0.53 -21.84 4.87
C TYR A 5 -0.60 -23.05 5.80
N ASP A 6 -0.03 -24.17 5.35
CA ASP A 6 0.17 -25.35 6.19
C ASP A 6 0.89 -24.93 7.48
N ALA A 7 0.44 -25.44 8.62
CA ALA A 7 1.05 -25.15 9.92
C ALA A 7 2.52 -25.56 9.96
N ALA A 8 2.87 -26.69 9.36
CA ALA A 8 4.26 -27.16 9.26
C ALA A 8 5.13 -26.19 8.48
N LEU A 9 4.62 -25.62 7.37
CA LEU A 9 5.31 -24.60 6.61
C LEU A 9 5.52 -23.30 7.41
N LEU A 10 4.52 -22.88 8.16
CA LEU A 10 4.62 -21.69 9.01
C LEU A 10 5.67 -21.91 10.12
N ASP A 11 5.71 -23.08 10.72
CA ASP A 11 6.71 -23.42 11.73
C ASP A 11 8.11 -23.49 11.15
N GLN A 12 8.26 -24.07 9.99
CA GLN A 12 9.54 -24.06 9.26
C GLN A 12 10.03 -22.65 8.96
N LEU A 13 9.13 -21.75 8.52
CA LEU A 13 9.47 -20.34 8.23
C LEU A 13 9.80 -19.55 9.50
N ARG A 14 9.18 -19.87 10.64
CA ARG A 14 9.41 -19.21 11.93
C ARG A 14 10.71 -19.70 12.58
N ASN A 15 10.89 -20.99 12.64
CA ASN A 15 11.98 -21.63 13.39
C ASN A 15 13.29 -21.70 12.59
N GLY A 16 13.23 -21.66 11.25
CA GLY A 16 14.38 -21.67 10.38
C GLY A 16 15.03 -20.31 10.13
N VAL A 17 14.57 -19.25 10.84
CA VAL A 17 15.18 -17.92 10.71
C VAL A 17 16.58 -17.91 11.29
N ARG A 18 17.57 -17.48 10.49
CA ARG A 18 18.94 -17.27 10.95
C ARG A 18 19.38 -15.84 10.76
N LYS A 19 20.22 -15.36 11.65
CA LYS A 19 20.87 -14.05 11.54
C LYS A 19 22.19 -14.23 10.80
N VAL A 20 22.42 -13.48 9.76
CA VAL A 20 23.70 -13.37 9.06
C VAL A 20 24.13 -11.91 9.02
N GLU A 21 25.42 -11.67 8.95
CA GLU A 21 25.95 -10.32 8.74
C GLU A 21 26.46 -10.24 7.31
N LYS A 22 26.05 -9.18 6.60
CA LYS A 22 26.55 -8.89 5.27
C LYS A 22 26.90 -7.39 5.20
N ASP A 23 28.15 -7.12 4.88
CA ASP A 23 28.69 -5.74 4.78
C ASP A 23 28.44 -4.91 6.06
N GLY A 24 28.58 -5.53 7.26
CA GLY A 24 28.34 -4.90 8.54
C GLY A 24 26.84 -4.69 8.90
N VAL A 25 25.92 -5.20 8.09
CA VAL A 25 24.48 -5.09 8.31
C VAL A 25 23.90 -6.43 8.75
N PRO A 26 23.22 -6.50 9.91
CA PRO A 26 22.55 -7.71 10.35
C PRO A 26 21.32 -7.98 9.47
N ILE A 27 21.27 -9.16 8.86
CA ILE A 27 20.18 -9.60 8.00
C ILE A 27 19.51 -10.83 8.62
N LEU A 28 18.17 -10.83 8.62
CA LEU A 28 17.39 -12.02 8.94
C LEU A 28 17.09 -12.78 7.67
N VAL A 29 17.67 -13.98 7.54
CA VAL A 29 17.42 -14.88 6.43
C VAL A 29 16.35 -15.88 6.83
N LYS A 30 15.23 -15.90 6.11
CA LYS A 30 14.19 -16.92 6.23
C LYS A 30 14.46 -18.03 5.23
N PRO A 31 14.30 -19.31 5.62
CA PRO A 31 14.47 -20.40 4.69
C PRO A 31 13.41 -20.31 3.58
N ILE A 32 13.81 -20.72 2.38
CA ILE A 32 12.86 -20.97 1.30
C ILE A 32 12.45 -22.44 1.42
N PRO A 33 11.17 -22.77 1.67
CA PRO A 33 10.75 -24.17 1.73
C PRO A 33 11.08 -24.87 0.42
N GLU A 34 11.71 -26.05 0.51
CA GLU A 34 12.13 -26.82 -0.65
C GLU A 34 13.18 -26.12 -1.56
N GLY A 35 13.73 -25.00 -1.10
CA GLY A 35 14.80 -24.28 -1.78
C GLY A 35 16.18 -24.82 -1.41
N GLY A 36 17.15 -24.67 -2.30
CA GLY A 36 18.52 -25.18 -2.11
C GLY A 36 19.44 -24.18 -1.40
N ALA A 37 19.61 -22.99 -1.91
CA ALA A 37 20.55 -21.98 -1.43
C ALA A 37 19.88 -20.66 -1.02
N ASP A 38 20.62 -19.85 -0.25
CA ASP A 38 20.18 -18.48 0.06
C ASP A 38 20.08 -17.64 -1.19
N GLY A 39 18.95 -16.97 -1.33
CA GLY A 39 18.66 -16.14 -2.49
C GLY A 39 18.06 -16.89 -3.69
N ASP A 40 17.85 -18.19 -3.57
CA ASP A 40 17.08 -18.93 -4.57
C ASP A 40 15.64 -18.41 -4.66
N VAL A 41 15.05 -18.58 -5.82
CA VAL A 41 13.62 -18.30 -6.01
C VAL A 41 12.82 -19.45 -5.43
N ASP A 42 11.79 -19.14 -4.64
CA ASP A 42 10.84 -20.13 -4.13
C ASP A 42 10.35 -21.02 -5.29
N PRO A 43 10.46 -22.37 -5.19
CA PRO A 43 10.08 -23.29 -6.27
C PRO A 43 8.64 -23.09 -6.77
N ARG A 44 7.74 -22.62 -5.90
CA ARG A 44 6.36 -22.32 -6.26
C ARG A 44 6.25 -21.10 -7.19
N LEU A 45 7.13 -20.10 -7.01
CA LEU A 45 7.24 -18.93 -7.89
C LEU A 45 8.05 -19.24 -9.14
N ALA A 46 9.12 -20.03 -9.03
CA ALA A 46 9.99 -20.39 -10.15
C ALA A 46 9.22 -20.98 -11.33
N LYS A 47 8.21 -21.82 -11.06
CA LYS A 47 7.34 -22.39 -12.09
C LYS A 47 6.56 -21.31 -12.85
N SER A 48 5.98 -20.34 -12.13
CA SER A 48 5.25 -19.22 -12.75
C SER A 48 6.20 -18.29 -13.52
N MET A 49 7.39 -18.01 -12.96
CA MET A 49 8.38 -17.15 -13.60
C MET A 49 8.94 -17.73 -14.91
N ARG A 50 9.07 -19.05 -15.00
CA ARG A 50 9.50 -19.74 -16.24
C ARG A 50 8.48 -19.61 -17.37
N LEU A 51 7.19 -19.50 -17.03
CA LEU A 51 6.11 -19.33 -18.00
C LEU A 51 5.94 -17.88 -18.45
N MET A 52 6.32 -16.89 -17.66
CA MET A 52 6.15 -15.48 -17.97
C MET A 52 6.79 -15.02 -19.30
N PRO A 53 8.03 -15.38 -19.64
CA PRO A 53 8.63 -15.02 -20.94
C PRO A 53 7.87 -15.62 -22.13
N LEU A 54 7.31 -16.82 -21.97
CA LEU A 54 6.50 -17.45 -23.01
C LEU A 54 5.15 -16.72 -23.17
N LEU A 55 4.47 -16.43 -22.05
CA LEU A 55 3.20 -15.71 -22.04
C LEU A 55 3.37 -14.27 -22.56
N SER A 56 4.49 -13.61 -22.27
CA SER A 56 4.75 -12.24 -22.71
C SER A 56 4.84 -12.11 -24.24
N ARG A 57 5.17 -13.19 -24.96
CA ARG A 57 5.16 -13.21 -26.44
C ARG A 57 3.75 -13.06 -27.03
N PHE A 58 2.74 -13.50 -26.29
CA PHE A 58 1.33 -13.43 -26.70
C PHE A 58 0.62 -12.19 -26.17
N MET A 59 1.29 -11.38 -25.33
CA MET A 59 0.70 -10.14 -24.85
C MET A 59 0.65 -9.10 -25.96
N PRO A 60 -0.46 -8.39 -26.14
CA PRO A 60 -0.57 -7.30 -27.08
C PRO A 60 0.50 -6.24 -26.79
N LYS A 61 1.29 -5.90 -27.79
CA LYS A 61 2.25 -4.80 -27.68
C LYS A 61 1.56 -3.50 -28.08
N PRO A 62 1.77 -2.39 -27.36
CA PRO A 62 1.24 -1.11 -27.81
C PRO A 62 1.82 -0.72 -29.17
N LYS A 63 1.03 -0.05 -30.00
CA LYS A 63 1.49 0.46 -31.29
C LYS A 63 2.58 1.50 -31.10
N ALA A 64 3.48 1.68 -32.08
CA ALA A 64 4.59 2.63 -31.99
C ALA A 64 4.15 4.08 -31.75
N ASN A 65 2.96 4.44 -32.20
CA ASN A 65 2.34 5.76 -32.03
C ASN A 65 1.21 5.78 -30.99
N ALA A 66 1.17 4.78 -30.11
CA ALA A 66 0.15 4.72 -29.07
C ALA A 66 0.28 5.90 -28.09
N THR A 67 -0.83 6.48 -27.70
CA THR A 67 -0.89 7.48 -26.64
C THR A 67 -0.46 6.90 -25.29
N VAL A 68 -0.10 7.75 -24.34
CA VAL A 68 0.26 7.30 -22.98
C VAL A 68 -0.87 6.47 -22.36
N ALA A 69 -2.13 6.89 -22.53
CA ALA A 69 -3.29 6.18 -22.03
C ALA A 69 -3.39 4.75 -22.62
N GLU A 70 -3.17 4.59 -23.92
CA GLU A 70 -3.16 3.28 -24.58
C GLU A 70 -1.98 2.40 -24.11
N GLN A 71 -0.80 3.00 -23.90
CA GLN A 71 0.39 2.28 -23.41
C GLN A 71 0.19 1.72 -21.99
N ILE A 72 -0.49 2.44 -21.11
CA ILE A 72 -0.71 2.04 -19.74
C ILE A 72 -2.00 1.22 -19.54
N ALA A 73 -2.88 1.13 -20.55
CA ALA A 73 -4.18 0.46 -20.39
C ALA A 73 -4.03 -1.01 -19.95
N MET A 74 -3.11 -1.76 -20.55
CA MET A 74 -2.85 -3.15 -20.18
C MET A 74 -2.14 -3.27 -18.84
N PRO A 75 -1.03 -2.56 -18.55
CA PRO A 75 -0.44 -2.52 -17.22
C PRO A 75 -1.44 -2.12 -16.12
N ARG A 76 -2.27 -1.10 -16.36
CA ARG A 76 -3.32 -0.66 -15.43
C ARG A 76 -4.31 -1.78 -15.12
N LYS A 77 -4.74 -2.54 -16.15
CA LYS A 77 -5.63 -3.69 -15.99
C LYS A 77 -5.01 -4.80 -15.16
N MET A 78 -3.68 -4.95 -15.17
CA MET A 78 -2.98 -5.93 -14.32
C MET A 78 -3.02 -5.58 -12.84
N PHE A 79 -3.20 -4.29 -12.48
CA PHE A 79 -3.49 -3.87 -11.11
C PHE A 79 -4.99 -4.01 -10.76
N GLY A 80 -5.80 -4.62 -11.65
CA GLY A 80 -7.23 -4.78 -11.46
C GLY A 80 -7.59 -5.52 -10.18
N GLU A 81 -8.89 -5.63 -9.92
CA GLU A 81 -9.43 -6.20 -8.69
C GLU A 81 -8.75 -7.52 -8.31
N TYR A 82 -8.14 -7.55 -7.13
CA TYR A 82 -7.67 -8.79 -6.54
C TYR A 82 -8.88 -9.66 -6.18
N LYS A 83 -9.06 -10.74 -6.92
CA LYS A 83 -10.15 -11.72 -6.70
C LYS A 83 -9.68 -12.91 -5.87
N GLY A 84 -8.62 -12.77 -5.10
CA GLY A 84 -8.12 -13.84 -4.24
C GLY A 84 -8.89 -13.97 -2.92
N ASP A 85 -8.65 -15.07 -2.23
CA ASP A 85 -9.19 -15.30 -0.90
C ASP A 85 -8.61 -14.30 0.11
N TYR A 86 -9.49 -13.64 0.82
CA TYR A 86 -9.10 -12.68 1.85
C TYR A 86 -8.69 -13.40 3.14
N VAL A 87 -7.55 -12.98 3.69
CA VAL A 87 -7.00 -13.54 4.94
C VAL A 87 -7.71 -12.99 6.17
N VAL A 88 -8.13 -11.73 6.11
CA VAL A 88 -8.84 -11.05 7.20
C VAL A 88 -10.22 -10.66 6.70
N THR A 89 -11.23 -11.43 7.11
CA THR A 89 -12.63 -11.20 6.75
C THR A 89 -13.48 -10.75 7.91
N GLU A 90 -13.00 -10.97 9.15
CA GLU A 90 -13.76 -10.73 10.38
C GLU A 90 -12.94 -9.92 11.39
N GLY A 91 -13.65 -9.25 12.30
CA GLY A 91 -13.05 -8.51 13.40
C GLY A 91 -12.42 -7.17 13.03
N VAL A 92 -12.61 -6.71 11.78
CA VAL A 92 -12.16 -5.41 11.30
C VAL A 92 -13.31 -4.72 10.59
N ASP A 93 -13.74 -3.60 11.15
CA ASP A 93 -14.75 -2.74 10.55
C ASP A 93 -14.14 -1.92 9.42
N THR A 94 -14.93 -1.70 8.37
CA THR A 94 -14.56 -0.86 7.23
C THR A 94 -15.57 0.28 7.12
N ARG A 95 -15.08 1.52 7.16
CA ARG A 95 -15.86 2.73 6.92
C ARG A 95 -15.34 3.43 5.68
N HIS A 96 -16.24 3.97 4.87
CA HIS A 96 -15.92 4.78 3.69
C HIS A 96 -16.25 6.24 3.97
N VAL A 97 -15.31 7.11 3.65
CA VAL A 97 -15.50 8.57 3.74
C VAL A 97 -14.90 9.23 2.49
N THR A 98 -15.24 10.49 2.27
CA THR A 98 -14.55 11.34 1.31
C THR A 98 -13.91 12.52 2.03
N VAL A 99 -12.78 12.97 1.54
CA VAL A 99 -12.02 14.11 2.08
C VAL A 99 -11.76 15.08 0.95
N GLU A 100 -12.10 16.36 1.16
CA GLU A 100 -11.91 17.40 0.16
C GLU A 100 -10.42 17.74 -0.01
N SER A 101 -9.93 17.66 -1.25
CA SER A 101 -8.60 18.09 -1.67
C SER A 101 -8.57 19.60 -1.93
N ALA A 102 -7.39 20.16 -2.14
CA ALA A 102 -7.20 21.61 -2.30
C ALA A 102 -7.95 22.23 -3.50
N ASP A 103 -8.26 21.43 -4.50
CA ASP A 103 -9.00 21.81 -5.71
C ASP A 103 -10.50 21.43 -5.67
N GLY A 104 -11.01 21.03 -4.49
CA GLY A 104 -12.41 20.62 -4.30
C GLY A 104 -12.71 19.16 -4.65
N TYR A 105 -11.72 18.40 -5.13
CA TYR A 105 -11.92 16.99 -5.41
C TYR A 105 -12.17 16.19 -4.12
N GLN A 106 -13.18 15.33 -4.15
CA GLN A 106 -13.56 14.48 -3.02
C GLN A 106 -12.76 13.17 -3.05
N VAL A 107 -11.67 13.11 -2.31
CA VAL A 107 -10.78 11.94 -2.24
C VAL A 107 -11.44 10.81 -1.47
N PRO A 108 -11.70 9.64 -2.08
CA PRO A 108 -12.25 8.51 -1.35
C PRO A 108 -11.22 7.91 -0.38
N VAL A 109 -11.67 7.52 0.80
CA VAL A 109 -10.82 6.92 1.83
C VAL A 109 -11.53 5.74 2.46
N ARG A 110 -10.83 4.60 2.56
CA ARG A 110 -11.29 3.45 3.35
C ARG A 110 -10.61 3.46 4.70
N ILE A 111 -11.41 3.43 5.76
CA ILE A 111 -10.92 3.44 7.14
C ILE A 111 -11.16 2.07 7.73
N TYR A 112 -10.11 1.45 8.27
CA TYR A 112 -10.15 0.16 8.91
C TYR A 112 -9.82 0.31 10.39
N LYS A 113 -10.60 -0.34 11.24
CA LYS A 113 -10.42 -0.39 12.70
C LYS A 113 -10.91 -1.73 13.22
N ARG A 114 -10.32 -2.26 14.29
CA ARG A 114 -10.88 -3.46 14.94
C ARG A 114 -12.27 -3.17 15.48
N SER A 115 -13.19 -4.12 15.34
CA SER A 115 -14.60 -3.97 15.77
C SER A 115 -14.73 -3.64 17.27
N ASN A 116 -13.83 -4.16 18.09
CA ASN A 116 -13.82 -3.94 19.55
C ASN A 116 -12.63 -3.05 20.00
N ALA A 117 -12.14 -2.19 19.12
CA ALA A 117 -10.99 -1.35 19.42
C ALA A 117 -11.33 -0.24 20.42
N GLY A 118 -10.39 0.05 21.32
CA GLY A 118 -10.46 1.15 22.28
C GLY A 118 -10.29 2.53 21.64
N GLN A 119 -9.91 3.49 22.48
CA GLN A 119 -9.62 4.88 22.09
C GLN A 119 -8.12 5.17 22.23
N GLY A 120 -7.67 6.27 21.60
CA GLY A 120 -6.27 6.71 21.69
C GLY A 120 -5.28 5.83 20.95
N LEU A 121 -5.75 5.12 19.94
CA LEU A 121 -4.97 4.18 19.13
C LEU A 121 -3.93 4.91 18.27
N PRO A 122 -2.86 4.21 17.85
CA PRO A 122 -2.05 4.65 16.73
C PRO A 122 -2.89 4.76 15.46
N MET A 123 -2.52 5.69 14.56
CA MET A 123 -3.19 5.88 13.29
C MET A 123 -2.18 5.88 12.15
N LEU A 124 -2.49 5.17 11.08
CA LEU A 124 -1.66 5.05 9.90
C LEU A 124 -2.44 5.52 8.67
N VAL A 125 -1.93 6.53 7.97
CA VAL A 125 -2.41 6.89 6.62
C VAL A 125 -1.57 6.14 5.61
N TYR A 126 -2.21 5.34 4.77
CA TYR A 126 -1.56 4.45 3.81
C TYR A 126 -1.84 4.87 2.37
N TYR A 127 -0.79 4.96 1.56
CA TYR A 127 -0.85 5.26 0.13
C TYR A 127 -0.42 4.03 -0.66
N HIS A 128 -1.29 3.54 -1.53
CA HIS A 128 -1.02 2.34 -2.32
C HIS A 128 0.05 2.58 -3.41
N GLY A 129 0.73 1.51 -3.82
CA GLY A 129 1.58 1.49 -5.00
C GLY A 129 0.79 1.39 -6.29
N GLY A 130 1.49 1.35 -7.42
CA GLY A 130 0.87 1.20 -8.75
C GLY A 130 1.47 2.12 -9.80
N GLY A 131 2.74 2.52 -9.65
CA GLY A 131 3.48 3.31 -10.65
C GLY A 131 2.87 4.68 -10.94
N PHE A 132 2.06 5.24 -10.04
CA PHE A 132 1.31 6.49 -10.18
C PHE A 132 0.13 6.44 -11.16
N PHE A 133 -0.01 5.37 -11.94
CA PHE A 133 -1.03 5.25 -12.99
C PHE A 133 -2.02 4.10 -12.77
N GLY A 134 -1.80 3.26 -11.79
CA GLY A 134 -2.64 2.10 -11.54
C GLY A 134 -2.77 1.76 -10.06
N GLY A 135 -3.55 0.72 -9.77
CA GLY A 135 -3.85 0.32 -8.41
C GLY A 135 -5.00 1.10 -7.78
N GLY A 136 -5.18 0.89 -6.50
CA GLY A 136 -6.21 1.50 -5.68
C GLY A 136 -6.23 0.87 -4.29
N PRO A 137 -7.09 1.33 -3.39
CA PRO A 137 -7.19 0.79 -2.02
C PRO A 137 -7.41 -0.73 -1.96
N TYR A 138 -8.06 -1.31 -2.97
CA TYR A 138 -8.38 -2.73 -3.03
C TYR A 138 -7.14 -3.64 -3.11
N ILE A 139 -6.03 -3.17 -3.72
CA ILE A 139 -4.81 -4.00 -3.84
C ILE A 139 -4.07 -4.18 -2.52
N VAL A 140 -4.23 -3.24 -1.59
CA VAL A 140 -3.56 -3.23 -0.28
C VAL A 140 -4.53 -3.44 0.89
N GLU A 141 -5.82 -3.64 0.61
CA GLU A 141 -6.85 -3.76 1.64
C GLU A 141 -6.53 -4.85 2.66
N GLN A 142 -6.12 -6.04 2.21
CA GLN A 142 -5.79 -7.13 3.11
C GLN A 142 -4.60 -6.84 3.99
N MET A 143 -3.57 -6.20 3.44
CA MET A 143 -2.42 -5.77 4.22
C MET A 143 -2.84 -4.72 5.26
N CYS A 144 -3.66 -3.74 4.90
CA CYS A 144 -4.19 -2.75 5.84
C CYS A 144 -4.99 -3.42 6.97
N LYS A 145 -5.84 -4.40 6.65
CA LYS A 145 -6.60 -5.15 7.66
C LYS A 145 -5.71 -5.99 8.58
N VAL A 146 -4.66 -6.58 8.05
CA VAL A 146 -3.65 -7.28 8.86
C VAL A 146 -2.94 -6.32 9.80
N LEU A 147 -2.52 -5.13 9.33
CA LEU A 147 -1.92 -4.11 10.19
C LEU A 147 -2.84 -3.69 11.33
N VAL A 148 -4.13 -3.47 11.03
CA VAL A 148 -5.15 -3.15 12.05
C VAL A 148 -5.23 -4.25 13.11
N ARG A 149 -5.25 -5.51 12.68
CA ARG A 149 -5.39 -6.64 13.59
C ARG A 149 -4.15 -6.87 14.45
N GLU A 150 -2.97 -6.76 13.87
CA GLU A 150 -1.71 -7.08 14.55
C GLU A 150 -1.16 -5.92 15.40
N LEU A 151 -1.44 -4.68 15.02
CA LEU A 151 -0.89 -3.48 15.67
C LEU A 151 -1.92 -2.72 16.51
N ASP A 152 -3.19 -3.13 16.50
CA ASP A 152 -4.30 -2.44 17.15
C ASP A 152 -4.30 -0.93 16.84
N CYS A 153 -4.40 -0.61 15.56
CA CYS A 153 -4.34 0.75 15.04
C CYS A 153 -5.53 1.06 14.12
N VAL A 154 -5.75 2.33 13.84
CA VAL A 154 -6.64 2.79 12.78
C VAL A 154 -5.83 2.97 11.50
N VAL A 155 -6.29 2.41 10.37
CA VAL A 155 -5.63 2.59 9.07
C VAL A 155 -6.57 3.32 8.12
N LEU A 156 -6.09 4.41 7.52
CA LEU A 156 -6.75 5.14 6.43
C LEU A 156 -6.05 4.79 5.12
N ASN A 157 -6.75 4.11 4.23
CA ASN A 157 -6.26 3.69 2.92
C ASN A 157 -6.82 4.65 1.86
N VAL A 158 -5.94 5.44 1.26
CA VAL A 158 -6.27 6.60 0.43
C VAL A 158 -6.39 6.21 -1.04
N ASP A 159 -7.51 6.58 -1.66
CA ASP A 159 -7.74 6.43 -3.10
C ASP A 159 -7.40 7.74 -3.82
N TYR A 160 -6.10 8.06 -3.86
CA TYR A 160 -5.62 9.27 -4.50
C TYR A 160 -5.72 9.18 -6.03
N ARG A 161 -5.88 10.33 -6.70
CA ARG A 161 -5.99 10.42 -8.17
C ARG A 161 -4.75 9.87 -8.88
N LEU A 162 -4.93 9.34 -10.08
CA LEU A 162 -3.89 8.67 -10.86
C LEU A 162 -3.58 9.40 -12.16
N CYS A 163 -2.32 9.27 -12.61
CA CYS A 163 -1.89 9.70 -13.94
C CYS A 163 -2.40 8.71 -15.02
N PRO A 164 -2.57 9.16 -16.26
CA PRO A 164 -2.34 10.51 -16.79
C PRO A 164 -3.51 11.45 -16.63
N GLU A 165 -4.66 11.00 -16.12
CA GLU A 165 -5.88 11.80 -15.99
C GLU A 165 -5.66 12.97 -15.03
N HIS A 166 -4.83 12.77 -14.01
CA HIS A 166 -4.50 13.75 -13.00
C HIS A 166 -2.99 13.86 -12.84
N HIS A 167 -2.46 15.03 -13.18
CA HIS A 167 -1.02 15.27 -13.16
C HIS A 167 -0.53 15.69 -11.77
N TYR A 168 0.76 15.51 -11.53
CA TYR A 168 1.43 16.13 -10.39
C TYR A 168 1.14 17.66 -10.38
N PRO A 169 0.80 18.30 -9.24
CA PRO A 169 0.85 17.73 -7.89
C PRO A 169 -0.47 17.11 -7.38
N GLN A 170 -1.55 17.05 -8.15
CA GLN A 170 -2.88 16.66 -7.69
C GLN A 170 -2.91 15.35 -6.84
N PRO A 171 -2.25 14.24 -7.24
CA PRO A 171 -2.21 13.05 -6.41
C PRO A 171 -1.50 13.25 -5.05
N LEU A 172 -0.50 14.13 -5.00
CA LEU A 172 0.18 14.49 -3.75
C LEU A 172 -0.69 15.37 -2.87
N ASP A 173 -1.41 16.32 -3.46
CA ASP A 173 -2.36 17.17 -2.74
C ASP A 173 -3.48 16.36 -2.10
N ASP A 174 -3.97 15.32 -2.78
CA ASP A 174 -4.93 14.36 -2.25
C ASP A 174 -4.37 13.63 -1.01
N CYS A 175 -3.17 13.09 -1.13
CA CYS A 175 -2.48 12.42 -0.01
C CYS A 175 -2.31 13.37 1.19
N TRP A 176 -1.95 14.62 0.91
CA TRP A 176 -1.77 15.64 1.94
C TRP A 176 -3.09 16.04 2.60
N ALA A 177 -4.14 16.29 1.81
CA ALA A 177 -5.47 16.64 2.31
C ALA A 177 -5.98 15.56 3.27
N VAL A 178 -5.90 14.27 2.89
CA VAL A 178 -6.32 13.16 3.75
C VAL A 178 -5.47 13.07 5.03
N THR A 179 -4.16 13.31 4.94
CA THR A 179 -3.30 13.28 6.12
C THR A 179 -3.64 14.38 7.12
N ARG A 180 -3.90 15.59 6.63
CA ARG A 180 -4.33 16.72 7.48
C ARG A 180 -5.70 16.46 8.11
N TRP A 181 -6.64 15.97 7.29
CA TRP A 181 -7.96 15.60 7.76
C TRP A 181 -7.89 14.54 8.87
N ALA A 182 -7.12 13.47 8.66
CA ALA A 182 -6.91 12.41 9.63
C ALA A 182 -6.37 12.96 10.97
N PHE A 183 -5.40 13.87 10.91
CA PHE A 183 -4.87 14.53 12.10
C PHE A 183 -5.93 15.37 12.84
N GLY A 184 -6.76 16.11 12.10
CA GLY A 184 -7.86 16.91 12.67
C GLY A 184 -8.96 16.08 13.33
N HIS A 185 -9.27 14.91 12.74
CA HIS A 185 -10.36 14.02 13.16
C HIS A 185 -9.91 12.81 13.96
N ALA A 186 -8.66 12.82 14.46
CA ALA A 186 -8.06 11.65 15.11
C ALA A 186 -8.94 11.11 16.27
N GLU A 187 -9.47 11.98 17.12
CA GLU A 187 -10.33 11.62 18.27
C GLU A 187 -11.63 10.96 17.84
N GLU A 188 -12.28 11.47 16.79
CA GLU A 188 -13.50 10.89 16.20
C GLU A 188 -13.24 9.49 15.60
N LEU A 189 -12.03 9.28 15.09
CA LEU A 189 -11.57 8.00 14.57
C LEU A 189 -11.17 7.02 15.69
N GLY A 190 -11.12 7.48 16.93
CA GLY A 190 -10.64 6.71 18.07
C GLY A 190 -9.12 6.64 18.16
N ALA A 191 -8.42 7.55 17.52
CA ALA A 191 -6.98 7.61 17.47
C ALA A 191 -6.40 8.79 18.26
N ALA A 192 -5.11 8.76 18.55
CA ALA A 192 -4.39 9.85 19.21
C ALA A 192 -3.59 10.66 18.17
N LYS A 193 -3.80 11.97 18.13
CA LYS A 193 -3.09 12.90 17.21
C LYS A 193 -1.57 12.71 17.21
N LYS A 194 -0.97 12.51 18.39
CA LYS A 194 0.48 12.33 18.54
C LYS A 194 1.02 10.99 18.02
N LYS A 195 0.13 10.04 17.68
CA LYS A 195 0.48 8.71 17.22
C LYS A 195 0.13 8.51 15.73
N LEU A 196 0.09 9.58 14.93
CA LEU A 196 -0.13 9.50 13.50
C LEU A 196 1.18 9.20 12.77
N ALA A 197 1.13 8.20 11.90
CA ALA A 197 2.20 7.85 10.97
C ALA A 197 1.66 7.80 9.54
N VAL A 198 2.56 7.92 8.56
CA VAL A 198 2.24 7.73 7.14
C VAL A 198 3.07 6.59 6.57
N SER A 199 2.49 5.78 5.71
CA SER A 199 3.15 4.66 5.05
C SER A 199 2.69 4.53 3.60
N GLY A 200 3.36 3.70 2.85
CA GLY A 200 3.00 3.38 1.47
C GLY A 200 4.05 2.50 0.84
N ASP A 201 3.68 1.84 -0.23
CA ASP A 201 4.56 1.00 -1.03
C ASP A 201 4.83 1.63 -2.40
N SER A 202 6.01 1.40 -2.99
CA SER A 202 6.37 1.84 -4.33
C SER A 202 6.05 3.33 -4.59
N ALA A 203 5.11 3.64 -5.49
CA ALA A 203 4.63 5.00 -5.76
C ALA A 203 4.10 5.70 -4.49
N GLY A 204 3.35 4.98 -3.65
CA GLY A 204 2.86 5.49 -2.37
C GLY A 204 3.98 5.84 -1.38
N ALA A 205 5.08 5.08 -1.40
CA ALA A 205 6.27 5.42 -0.62
C ALA A 205 6.92 6.73 -1.07
N THR A 206 6.84 7.05 -2.36
CA THR A 206 7.29 8.33 -2.91
C THR A 206 6.41 9.47 -2.40
N TRP A 207 5.09 9.33 -2.43
CA TRP A 207 4.16 10.31 -1.85
C TRP A 207 4.45 10.55 -0.38
N ARG A 208 4.58 9.47 0.42
CA ARG A 208 4.96 9.56 1.83
C ARG A 208 6.20 10.42 2.06
N ARG A 209 7.22 10.25 1.23
CA ARG A 209 8.49 10.97 1.35
C ARG A 209 8.39 12.44 0.96
N ARG A 210 7.42 12.80 0.13
CA ARG A 210 7.17 14.17 -0.35
C ARG A 210 6.26 14.98 0.57
N LEU A 211 5.57 14.33 1.50
CA LEU A 211 4.73 15.05 2.47
C LEU A 211 5.61 15.88 3.42
N PRO A 212 5.13 17.06 3.83
CA PRO A 212 5.83 17.89 4.80
C PRO A 212 6.05 17.16 6.12
N SER A 213 7.26 17.19 6.65
CA SER A 213 7.56 16.74 7.99
C SER A 213 7.00 17.75 9.00
N GLY A 214 5.98 17.35 9.77
CA GLY A 214 5.41 18.18 10.82
C GLY A 214 3.97 18.63 10.54
N ILE A 215 3.07 17.67 10.60
CA ILE A 215 1.64 17.94 10.68
C ILE A 215 1.37 18.77 11.93
N GLY A 216 0.85 19.98 11.75
CA GLY A 216 0.61 20.95 12.85
C GLY A 216 1.58 22.12 12.91
N ARG A 217 2.63 22.14 12.11
CA ARG A 217 3.45 23.35 11.85
C ARG A 217 2.94 24.06 10.58
N ARG A 218 3.16 25.39 10.52
CA ARG A 218 2.77 26.24 9.38
C ARG A 218 3.17 25.60 8.05
N GLU A 219 2.37 25.79 7.02
CA GLU A 219 2.62 25.30 5.66
C GLU A 219 4.09 25.52 5.24
N PRO A 220 4.77 24.50 4.69
CA PRO A 220 6.16 24.70 4.28
C PRO A 220 6.22 25.72 3.14
N ALA A 221 7.24 26.58 3.18
CA ALA A 221 7.45 27.69 2.25
C ALA A 221 7.56 27.31 0.76
N TRP A 222 7.68 26.01 0.42
CA TRP A 222 7.76 25.55 -0.97
C TRP A 222 6.40 25.46 -1.71
N TRP A 223 5.27 25.65 -1.00
CA TRP A 223 3.97 25.86 -1.65
C TRP A 223 3.89 27.15 -2.46
N GLY A 224 4.83 28.06 -2.30
CA GLY A 224 4.95 29.30 -3.07
C GLY A 224 5.56 29.16 -4.47
N CYS A 225 6.11 28.00 -4.83
CA CYS A 225 6.61 27.73 -6.18
C CYS A 225 5.51 27.10 -7.04
N ARG A 226 4.48 27.87 -7.36
CA ARG A 226 3.66 27.63 -8.56
C ARG A 226 4.30 28.39 -9.73
N PRO A 227 4.30 27.78 -10.93
CA PRO A 227 4.73 28.51 -12.14
C PRO A 227 3.81 29.68 -12.44
#